data_684dad9276d6f296594504d97b48b225
#
_entry.id   684dad9276d6f296594504d97b48b225
#
_cell.length_a   1.000
_cell.length_b   1.000
_cell.length_c   1.000
_cell.angle_alpha   90.00
_cell.angle_beta   90.00
_cell.angle_gamma   90.00
#
_symmetry.space_group_name_H-M   'P 1'
#
loop_
_entity.id
_entity.type
_entity.pdbx_description
1 polymer ?
#
loop_
_entity_poly.entity_id
_entity_poly.type
_entity_poly.pdbx_seq_one_letter_code
_entity_poly.pdbx_strand_id
1 'polypeptide(L)'
;MNKNRYRIVFNHARGMAMVVADITVSAYALTAPCAPATRTPSSTTFSLTRLSLGMLLAVGGISFSAQAKVIADSQASSHQQPTVLQTANGIEQINIQAPSAAGVSHNKYTQFDIENRGAILNNGRTISQTQLAGQVAGNPWLARGEAKVILNEVNSKDPSLLNGMLEVAGRQADIIIANPAGITCDGCGFINANRTALTTGQVQLSDGQISHYAVQQGVIRVEGKGMDSTRQDSTELLARAVKINASLQAKALSITTGQNTIDARNGEVTVQTREGSERPQFAVDVSLLGGMYANKIMLRGTESGVGVHNAGTLGAAAGEVMITTQGTLTHSGHLQASQHIQLSSAGKMLSRGTIAAGITRDGKTSQTGHLLLTS
;
A
#
# COMPACT_ATOMS: atom_id res chain seq x y z
N MET A 1 17.06 10.87 42.34
CA MET A 1 16.93 10.38 40.93
C MET A 1 17.39 8.94 40.89
N ASN A 2 16.46 7.98 40.73
CA ASN A 2 16.75 6.55 40.78
C ASN A 2 17.30 6.09 39.39
N LYS A 3 18.61 6.00 39.29
CA LYS A 3 19.31 5.31 38.23
C LYS A 3 19.31 3.81 38.57
N ASN A 4 18.89 2.94 37.64
CA ASN A 4 18.95 1.48 37.64
C ASN A 4 17.81 0.77 38.42
N ARG A 5 16.59 0.80 37.91
CA ARG A 5 15.53 -0.14 38.32
C ARG A 5 15.02 -0.97 37.14
N TYR A 6 15.92 -1.66 36.45
CA TYR A 6 15.56 -2.63 35.44
C TYR A 6 16.46 -3.85 35.58
N ARG A 7 15.94 -5.02 35.21
CA ARG A 7 16.69 -6.26 35.06
C ARG A 7 16.42 -6.87 33.70
N ILE A 8 17.39 -7.62 33.17
CA ILE A 8 17.23 -8.35 31.92
C ILE A 8 16.78 -9.76 32.29
N VAL A 9 15.64 -10.19 31.69
CA VAL A 9 15.09 -11.53 31.86
C VAL A 9 14.98 -12.17 30.49
N PHE A 10 15.40 -13.43 30.38
CA PHE A 10 15.23 -14.17 29.14
C PHE A 10 13.82 -14.74 29.06
N ASN A 11 13.08 -14.35 28.02
CA ASN A 11 11.73 -14.86 27.75
C ASN A 11 11.83 -16.11 26.86
N HIS A 12 11.66 -17.29 27.47
CA HIS A 12 11.74 -18.57 26.76
C HIS A 12 10.66 -18.75 25.69
N ALA A 13 9.49 -18.15 25.86
CA ALA A 13 8.41 -18.21 24.87
C ALA A 13 8.69 -17.40 23.60
N ARG A 14 9.53 -16.36 23.71
CA ARG A 14 9.91 -15.48 22.58
C ARG A 14 11.36 -15.67 22.15
N GLY A 15 12.13 -16.49 22.85
CA GLY A 15 13.54 -16.77 22.52
C GLY A 15 14.47 -15.57 22.62
N MET A 16 14.13 -14.53 23.38
CA MET A 16 14.92 -13.29 23.47
C MET A 16 15.04 -12.73 24.87
N ALA A 17 16.10 -11.97 25.13
CA ALA A 17 16.27 -11.20 26.36
C ALA A 17 15.41 -9.95 26.34
N MET A 18 14.68 -9.70 27.42
CA MET A 18 13.80 -8.53 27.60
C MET A 18 14.19 -7.74 28.83
N VAL A 19 14.11 -6.43 28.75
CA VAL A 19 14.29 -5.52 29.88
C VAL A 19 12.95 -5.37 30.60
N VAL A 20 12.91 -5.69 31.88
CA VAL A 20 11.71 -5.55 32.73
C VAL A 20 12.00 -4.64 33.90
N ALA A 21 10.98 -3.92 34.36
CA ALA A 21 11.11 -3.09 35.56
C ALA A 21 11.36 -3.98 36.79
N ASP A 22 12.23 -3.55 37.68
CA ASP A 22 12.61 -4.31 38.88
C ASP A 22 11.50 -4.46 39.93
N ILE A 23 10.37 -3.78 39.71
CA ILE A 23 9.16 -3.88 40.55
C ILE A 23 8.20 -4.98 40.12
N THR A 24 8.47 -5.71 39.03
CA THR A 24 7.65 -6.83 38.60
C THR A 24 7.97 -8.09 39.39
N VAL A 25 7.00 -8.57 40.19
CA VAL A 25 7.11 -9.84 40.93
C VAL A 25 6.82 -10.99 39.97
N SER A 26 7.76 -11.93 39.84
CA SER A 26 7.52 -13.18 39.13
C SER A 26 6.47 -13.99 39.89
N ALA A 27 5.33 -14.28 39.29
CA ALA A 27 4.39 -15.26 39.83
C ALA A 27 4.96 -16.68 39.64
N TYR A 28 5.87 -17.07 40.52
CA TYR A 28 6.20 -18.47 40.72
C TYR A 28 5.52 -18.95 42.00
N ALA A 29 4.81 -20.06 41.86
CA ALA A 29 4.03 -20.70 42.89
C ALA A 29 4.84 -20.96 44.18
N LEU A 30 4.28 -20.51 45.29
CA LEU A 30 4.65 -20.98 46.62
C LEU A 30 4.15 -22.41 46.78
N THR A 31 5.09 -23.38 46.86
CA THR A 31 4.83 -24.71 47.35
C THR A 31 4.63 -24.64 48.84
N ALA A 32 3.43 -24.93 49.34
CA ALA A 32 3.14 -25.09 50.76
C ALA A 32 3.46 -26.53 51.20
N PRO A 33 3.89 -26.75 52.49
CA PRO A 33 4.32 -28.06 52.97
C PRO A 33 3.18 -29.01 53.22
N CYS A 34 3.39 -30.30 52.98
CA CYS A 34 2.48 -31.43 53.20
C CYS A 34 2.11 -31.60 54.67
N ALA A 35 0.80 -31.78 54.93
CA ALA A 35 0.27 -32.45 56.14
C ALA A 35 -0.37 -33.79 55.73
N PRO A 36 -0.32 -34.84 56.57
CA PRO A 36 -0.68 -36.19 56.18
C PRO A 36 -2.20 -36.37 56.12
N ALA A 37 -2.67 -36.98 55.03
CA ALA A 37 -4.08 -37.26 54.79
C ALA A 37 -4.49 -38.61 55.32
N THR A 38 -5.58 -38.62 56.10
CA THR A 38 -6.35 -39.81 56.44
C THR A 38 -7.23 -40.21 55.25
N ARG A 39 -7.21 -41.49 54.90
CA ARG A 39 -8.00 -42.09 53.79
C ARG A 39 -9.43 -42.33 54.20
N THR A 40 -10.37 -41.88 53.44
CA THR A 40 -11.73 -42.45 53.27
C THR A 40 -12.00 -42.72 51.79
N PRO A 41 -12.54 -43.88 51.41
CA PRO A 41 -12.83 -44.16 50.00
C PRO A 41 -14.18 -43.55 49.61
N SER A 42 -14.17 -42.60 48.69
CA SER A 42 -15.42 -42.19 48.01
C SER A 42 -15.30 -42.48 46.51
N SER A 43 -16.29 -43.22 46.03
CA SER A 43 -16.50 -43.58 44.64
C SER A 43 -16.66 -42.35 43.77
N THR A 44 -15.71 -42.07 42.90
CA THR A 44 -15.83 -41.01 41.88
C THR A 44 -16.39 -41.58 40.59
N THR A 45 -17.66 -41.27 40.32
CA THR A 45 -18.22 -41.38 38.98
C THR A 45 -17.57 -40.31 38.08
N PHE A 46 -16.74 -40.74 37.15
CA PHE A 46 -16.19 -39.86 36.11
C PHE A 46 -17.30 -39.41 35.14
N SER A 47 -17.72 -38.16 35.21
CA SER A 47 -18.61 -37.61 34.21
C SER A 47 -17.79 -37.21 32.98
N LEU A 48 -18.10 -37.84 31.86
CA LEU A 48 -17.48 -37.62 30.53
C LEU A 48 -17.68 -36.20 29.96
N THR A 49 -18.44 -35.33 30.63
CA THR A 49 -18.78 -33.99 30.17
C THR A 49 -17.70 -32.96 30.37
N ARG A 50 -16.66 -33.19 31.20
CA ARG A 50 -15.57 -32.25 31.42
C ARG A 50 -14.40 -32.40 30.42
N LEU A 51 -14.26 -33.57 29.82
CA LEU A 51 -13.26 -33.80 28.77
C LEU A 51 -13.66 -33.20 27.40
N SER A 52 -14.99 -33.21 27.12
CA SER A 52 -15.48 -32.63 25.87
C SER A 52 -15.39 -31.09 25.80
N LEU A 53 -15.51 -30.40 26.96
CA LEU A 53 -15.38 -28.94 27.02
C LEU A 53 -13.93 -28.49 26.91
N GLY A 54 -12.98 -29.28 27.44
CA GLY A 54 -11.55 -29.00 27.29
C GLY A 54 -11.03 -29.17 25.86
N MET A 55 -11.61 -30.14 25.12
CA MET A 55 -11.24 -30.39 23.73
C MET A 55 -11.83 -29.34 22.76
N LEU A 56 -13.02 -28.80 23.07
CA LEU A 56 -13.66 -27.75 22.30
C LEU A 56 -12.90 -26.40 22.43
N LEU A 57 -12.30 -26.12 23.59
CA LEU A 57 -11.48 -24.93 23.83
C LEU A 57 -10.08 -25.03 23.22
N ALA A 58 -9.55 -26.24 23.05
CA ALA A 58 -8.25 -26.44 22.40
C ALA A 58 -8.31 -26.32 20.87
N VAL A 59 -9.48 -26.53 20.25
CA VAL A 59 -9.69 -26.35 18.80
C VAL A 59 -10.06 -24.90 18.45
N GLY A 60 -10.52 -24.10 19.41
CA GLY A 60 -10.92 -22.70 19.22
C GLY A 60 -9.75 -21.69 19.07
N GLY A 61 -8.52 -22.17 19.13
CA GLY A 61 -7.32 -21.31 19.06
C GLY A 61 -6.55 -21.34 17.73
N ILE A 62 -7.12 -21.91 16.66
CA ILE A 62 -6.54 -21.76 15.33
C ILE A 62 -6.94 -20.36 14.85
N SER A 63 -6.11 -19.39 15.14
CA SER A 63 -6.14 -18.10 14.43
C SER A 63 -5.86 -18.41 12.97
N PHE A 64 -6.89 -18.47 12.16
CA PHE A 64 -6.72 -18.32 10.71
C PHE A 64 -6.17 -16.92 10.51
N SER A 65 -4.86 -16.79 10.40
CA SER A 65 -4.28 -15.61 9.79
C SER A 65 -4.91 -15.53 8.41
N ALA A 66 -5.71 -14.50 8.16
CA ALA A 66 -6.16 -14.21 6.81
C ALA A 66 -4.89 -14.03 5.97
N GLN A 67 -4.57 -15.06 5.17
CA GLN A 67 -3.40 -15.05 4.33
C GLN A 67 -3.74 -14.16 3.14
N ALA A 68 -2.91 -13.17 2.86
CA ALA A 68 -3.05 -12.35 1.66
C ALA A 68 -3.15 -13.29 0.45
N LYS A 69 -4.07 -13.02 -0.45
CA LYS A 69 -4.38 -13.92 -1.56
C LYS A 69 -4.90 -13.14 -2.76
N VAL A 70 -4.54 -13.63 -3.94
CA VAL A 70 -5.14 -13.17 -5.18
C VAL A 70 -6.26 -14.12 -5.59
N ILE A 71 -7.48 -13.60 -5.73
CA ILE A 71 -8.67 -14.36 -6.14
C ILE A 71 -9.30 -13.71 -7.36
N ALA A 72 -9.27 -14.41 -8.49
CA ALA A 72 -9.94 -13.96 -9.71
C ALA A 72 -11.46 -13.88 -9.49
N ASP A 73 -12.10 -12.87 -10.09
CA ASP A 73 -13.55 -12.72 -10.02
C ASP A 73 -14.25 -13.72 -10.97
N SER A 74 -14.82 -14.76 -10.38
CA SER A 74 -15.55 -15.80 -11.12
C SER A 74 -16.85 -15.31 -11.78
N GLN A 75 -17.34 -14.12 -11.42
CA GLN A 75 -18.53 -13.50 -12.01
C GLN A 75 -18.18 -12.57 -13.18
N ALA A 76 -16.90 -12.24 -13.36
CA ALA A 76 -16.45 -11.44 -14.49
C ALA A 76 -16.57 -12.23 -15.80
N SER A 77 -16.53 -11.54 -16.93
CA SER A 77 -16.47 -12.19 -18.25
C SER A 77 -15.21 -13.06 -18.36
N SER A 78 -15.31 -14.20 -19.04
CA SER A 78 -14.21 -15.18 -19.15
C SER A 78 -12.87 -14.58 -19.63
N HIS A 79 -12.94 -13.57 -20.49
CA HIS A 79 -11.77 -12.84 -20.99
C HIS A 79 -11.22 -11.78 -20.02
N GLN A 80 -11.75 -11.70 -18.80
CA GLN A 80 -11.30 -10.84 -17.70
C GLN A 80 -10.95 -11.66 -16.45
N GLN A 81 -11.06 -12.99 -16.50
CA GLN A 81 -10.74 -13.90 -15.41
C GLN A 81 -9.30 -14.42 -15.55
N PRO A 82 -8.31 -13.83 -14.87
CA PRO A 82 -6.95 -14.35 -14.90
C PRO A 82 -6.86 -15.71 -14.21
N THR A 83 -5.84 -16.50 -14.59
CA THR A 83 -5.58 -17.78 -13.93
C THR A 83 -4.53 -17.57 -12.85
N VAL A 84 -4.87 -17.86 -11.60
CA VAL A 84 -3.94 -17.78 -10.48
C VAL A 84 -3.36 -19.16 -10.20
N LEU A 85 -2.04 -19.25 -10.19
CA LEU A 85 -1.24 -20.47 -10.01
C LEU A 85 -0.22 -20.20 -8.91
N GLN A 86 0.46 -21.27 -8.48
CA GLN A 86 1.64 -21.14 -7.61
C GLN A 86 2.87 -21.67 -8.36
N THR A 87 3.96 -20.93 -8.24
CA THR A 87 5.29 -21.36 -8.71
C THR A 87 5.87 -22.46 -7.82
N ALA A 88 6.94 -23.11 -8.27
CA ALA A 88 7.60 -24.18 -7.49
C ALA A 88 8.07 -23.73 -6.11
N ASN A 89 8.43 -22.46 -5.93
CA ASN A 89 8.80 -21.88 -4.64
C ASN A 89 7.62 -21.24 -3.88
N GLY A 90 6.37 -21.47 -4.35
CA GLY A 90 5.15 -21.04 -3.68
C GLY A 90 4.83 -19.54 -3.80
N ILE A 91 5.38 -18.84 -4.80
CA ILE A 91 4.98 -17.48 -5.16
C ILE A 91 3.71 -17.53 -6.01
N GLU A 92 2.75 -16.66 -5.77
CA GLU A 92 1.57 -16.56 -6.62
C GLU A 92 1.95 -16.06 -8.01
N GLN A 93 1.53 -16.79 -9.04
CA GLN A 93 1.70 -16.45 -10.45
C GLN A 93 0.33 -16.21 -11.06
N ILE A 94 0.12 -15.04 -11.59
CA ILE A 94 -1.10 -14.64 -12.25
C ILE A 94 -0.86 -14.66 -13.76
N ASN A 95 -1.41 -15.65 -14.47
CA ASN A 95 -1.48 -15.63 -15.91
C ASN A 95 -2.56 -14.61 -16.32
N ILE A 96 -2.11 -13.43 -16.71
CA ILE A 96 -3.00 -12.33 -17.13
C ILE A 96 -3.76 -12.72 -18.40
N GLN A 97 -4.91 -12.10 -18.60
CA GLN A 97 -5.75 -12.31 -19.78
C GLN A 97 -5.14 -11.69 -21.05
N ALA A 98 -5.58 -12.23 -22.19
CA ALA A 98 -5.18 -11.70 -23.50
C ALA A 98 -5.45 -10.20 -23.60
N PRO A 99 -4.47 -9.40 -24.06
CA PRO A 99 -4.68 -7.96 -24.20
C PRO A 99 -5.65 -7.64 -25.36
N SER A 100 -6.31 -6.49 -25.23
CA SER A 100 -7.07 -5.86 -26.31
C SER A 100 -6.17 -5.51 -27.50
N ALA A 101 -6.75 -5.08 -28.62
CA ALA A 101 -5.99 -4.56 -29.76
C ALA A 101 -5.12 -3.33 -29.38
N ALA A 102 -5.54 -2.58 -28.38
CA ALA A 102 -4.77 -1.46 -27.82
C ALA A 102 -3.64 -1.89 -26.88
N GLY A 103 -3.58 -3.16 -26.51
CA GLY A 103 -2.54 -3.73 -25.64
C GLY A 103 -2.88 -3.72 -24.15
N VAL A 104 -4.14 -3.57 -23.77
CA VAL A 104 -4.59 -3.60 -22.37
C VAL A 104 -5.07 -5.00 -22.00
N SER A 105 -4.39 -5.66 -21.06
CA SER A 105 -4.86 -6.86 -20.39
C SER A 105 -5.73 -6.46 -19.21
N HIS A 106 -7.03 -6.74 -19.27
CA HIS A 106 -7.99 -6.40 -18.21
C HIS A 106 -8.30 -7.62 -17.36
N ASN A 107 -7.89 -7.58 -16.10
CA ASN A 107 -7.99 -8.68 -15.15
C ASN A 107 -8.86 -8.25 -13.97
N LYS A 108 -9.89 -9.04 -13.63
CA LYS A 108 -10.82 -8.75 -12.55
C LYS A 108 -10.66 -9.72 -11.40
N TYR A 109 -10.75 -9.18 -10.19
CA TYR A 109 -10.55 -9.90 -8.95
C TYR A 109 -11.65 -9.60 -7.93
N THR A 110 -11.95 -10.55 -7.07
CA THR A 110 -12.68 -10.32 -5.83
C THR A 110 -11.73 -9.97 -4.68
N GLN A 111 -10.45 -10.42 -4.77
CA GLN A 111 -9.40 -10.08 -3.81
C GLN A 111 -8.06 -9.96 -4.54
N PHE A 112 -7.32 -8.90 -4.26
CA PHE A 112 -5.99 -8.69 -4.83
C PHE A 112 -5.05 -8.20 -3.73
N ASP A 113 -4.53 -9.18 -2.96
CA ASP A 113 -3.60 -8.94 -1.87
C ASP A 113 -2.27 -9.62 -2.19
N ILE A 114 -1.18 -8.89 -2.04
CA ILE A 114 0.17 -9.36 -2.31
C ILE A 114 0.87 -9.62 -0.98
N GLU A 115 1.31 -10.84 -0.76
CA GLU A 115 2.08 -11.23 0.42
C GLU A 115 3.50 -10.63 0.42
N ASN A 116 4.18 -10.69 1.57
CA ASN A 116 5.58 -10.26 1.71
C ASN A 116 6.55 -10.93 0.71
N ARG A 117 6.21 -12.13 0.25
CA ARG A 117 7.00 -12.89 -0.74
C ARG A 117 6.83 -12.35 -2.17
N GLY A 118 5.82 -11.51 -2.38
CA GLY A 118 5.47 -10.95 -3.67
C GLY A 118 4.58 -11.84 -4.52
N ALA A 119 4.28 -11.36 -5.75
CA ALA A 119 3.53 -12.09 -6.76
C ALA A 119 4.04 -11.76 -8.17
N ILE A 120 3.66 -12.58 -9.14
CA ILE A 120 4.09 -12.45 -10.54
C ILE A 120 2.87 -12.23 -11.44
N LEU A 121 2.90 -11.14 -12.22
CA LEU A 121 2.02 -10.94 -13.36
C LEU A 121 2.71 -11.52 -14.61
N ASN A 122 2.24 -12.66 -15.07
CA ASN A 122 2.88 -13.37 -16.19
C ASN A 122 2.50 -12.76 -17.53
N ASN A 123 3.37 -11.90 -18.05
CA ASN A 123 3.29 -11.26 -19.37
C ASN A 123 4.30 -11.86 -20.37
N GLY A 124 4.71 -13.11 -20.18
CA GLY A 124 5.60 -13.81 -21.06
C GLY A 124 4.87 -14.84 -21.92
N ARG A 125 5.11 -14.85 -23.24
CA ARG A 125 4.58 -15.87 -24.16
C ARG A 125 5.36 -17.18 -24.09
N THR A 126 6.62 -17.10 -23.71
CA THR A 126 7.55 -18.22 -23.56
C THR A 126 8.08 -18.23 -22.13
N ILE A 127 8.94 -19.19 -21.83
CA ILE A 127 9.64 -19.25 -20.53
C ILE A 127 10.31 -17.89 -20.27
N SER A 128 10.06 -17.33 -19.09
CA SER A 128 10.58 -16.04 -18.67
C SER A 128 11.36 -16.19 -17.37
N GLN A 129 12.48 -15.48 -17.27
CA GLN A 129 13.25 -15.39 -16.02
C GLN A 129 12.67 -14.31 -15.13
N THR A 130 12.41 -14.63 -13.87
CA THR A 130 11.92 -13.70 -12.86
C THR A 130 12.87 -13.59 -11.68
N GLN A 131 12.82 -12.47 -10.94
CA GLN A 131 13.61 -12.29 -9.72
C GLN A 131 12.99 -13.04 -8.53
N LEU A 132 11.66 -13.11 -8.47
CA LEU A 132 10.94 -13.69 -7.34
C LEU A 132 10.88 -15.23 -7.40
N ALA A 133 10.70 -15.81 -8.58
CA ALA A 133 10.45 -17.25 -8.72
C ALA A 133 11.40 -17.99 -9.68
N GLY A 134 12.44 -17.34 -10.19
CA GLY A 134 13.30 -17.92 -11.20
C GLY A 134 12.56 -18.08 -12.54
N GLN A 135 12.64 -19.26 -13.17
CA GLN A 135 11.97 -19.49 -14.44
C GLN A 135 10.48 -19.78 -14.25
N VAL A 136 9.64 -19.09 -15.00
CA VAL A 136 8.20 -19.33 -15.10
C VAL A 136 7.81 -19.70 -16.53
N ALA A 137 6.84 -20.60 -16.68
CA ALA A 137 6.34 -21.02 -17.97
C ALA A 137 5.62 -19.87 -18.70
N GLY A 138 5.53 -19.93 -20.01
CA GLY A 138 4.79 -18.98 -20.80
C GLY A 138 3.30 -18.97 -20.47
N ASN A 139 2.68 -17.81 -20.57
CA ASN A 139 1.26 -17.63 -20.36
C ASN A 139 0.46 -18.04 -21.60
N PRO A 140 -0.42 -19.06 -21.52
CA PRO A 140 -1.15 -19.57 -22.67
C PRO A 140 -2.17 -18.57 -23.24
N TRP A 141 -2.62 -17.58 -22.45
CA TRP A 141 -3.56 -16.56 -22.93
C TRP A 141 -2.93 -15.53 -23.87
N LEU A 142 -1.60 -15.45 -23.93
CA LEU A 142 -0.88 -14.45 -24.71
C LEU A 142 -0.51 -14.88 -26.13
N ALA A 143 -1.25 -15.80 -26.73
CA ALA A 143 -0.98 -16.28 -28.09
C ALA A 143 -0.90 -15.15 -29.14
N ARG A 144 -1.67 -14.06 -28.95
CA ARG A 144 -1.73 -12.90 -29.86
C ARG A 144 -0.75 -11.78 -29.52
N GLY A 145 0.01 -11.88 -28.44
CA GLY A 145 0.98 -10.88 -28.01
C GLY A 145 0.92 -10.59 -26.53
N GLU A 146 1.96 -9.96 -26.02
CA GLU A 146 2.08 -9.50 -24.65
C GLU A 146 1.36 -8.15 -24.44
N ALA A 147 0.92 -7.92 -23.20
CA ALA A 147 0.29 -6.67 -22.83
C ALA A 147 1.32 -5.52 -22.77
N LYS A 148 0.85 -4.32 -23.09
CA LYS A 148 1.53 -3.04 -22.81
C LYS A 148 1.11 -2.48 -21.45
N VAL A 149 -0.16 -2.71 -21.08
CA VAL A 149 -0.77 -2.29 -19.82
C VAL A 149 -1.46 -3.49 -19.20
N ILE A 150 -1.22 -3.73 -17.92
CA ILE A 150 -1.88 -4.74 -17.12
C ILE A 150 -2.78 -4.03 -16.12
N LEU A 151 -4.08 -4.06 -16.37
CA LEU A 151 -5.12 -3.53 -15.49
C LEU A 151 -5.58 -4.64 -14.55
N ASN A 152 -5.39 -4.44 -13.26
CA ASN A 152 -5.88 -5.29 -12.17
C ASN A 152 -7.00 -4.53 -11.45
N GLU A 153 -8.24 -4.91 -11.69
CA GLU A 153 -9.44 -4.27 -11.14
C GLU A 153 -10.11 -5.17 -10.11
N VAL A 154 -10.35 -4.63 -8.91
CA VAL A 154 -11.00 -5.35 -7.79
C VAL A 154 -12.45 -4.91 -7.66
N ASN A 155 -13.36 -5.89 -7.69
CA ASN A 155 -14.80 -5.68 -7.66
C ASN A 155 -15.45 -5.91 -6.28
N SER A 156 -14.65 -6.15 -5.23
CA SER A 156 -15.16 -6.35 -3.88
C SER A 156 -15.22 -5.04 -3.08
N LYS A 157 -15.70 -5.15 -1.83
CA LYS A 157 -15.68 -4.06 -0.86
C LYS A 157 -14.45 -4.10 0.06
N ASP A 158 -13.57 -5.08 -0.14
CA ASP A 158 -12.39 -5.27 0.69
C ASP A 158 -11.20 -4.50 0.08
N PRO A 159 -10.49 -3.68 0.87
CA PRO A 159 -9.28 -3.00 0.41
C PRO A 159 -8.19 -3.99 0.02
N SER A 160 -7.37 -3.63 -0.96
CA SER A 160 -6.18 -4.39 -1.33
C SER A 160 -5.02 -4.13 -0.38
N LEU A 161 -4.33 -5.21 0.02
CA LEU A 161 -3.13 -5.19 0.87
C LEU A 161 -1.91 -5.57 0.02
N LEU A 162 -1.03 -4.61 -0.23
CA LEU A 162 0.19 -4.81 -1.02
C LEU A 162 1.40 -4.84 -0.09
N ASN A 163 1.78 -6.03 0.37
CA ASN A 163 2.83 -6.22 1.38
C ASN A 163 4.15 -6.72 0.78
N GLY A 164 4.25 -6.82 -0.55
CA GLY A 164 5.43 -7.33 -1.24
C GLY A 164 5.58 -6.80 -2.65
N MET A 165 6.63 -7.28 -3.33
CA MET A 165 6.94 -6.90 -4.71
C MET A 165 5.97 -7.54 -5.69
N LEU A 166 5.54 -6.79 -6.70
CA LEU A 166 4.78 -7.28 -7.84
C LEU A 166 5.66 -7.26 -9.09
N GLU A 167 5.98 -8.43 -9.63
CA GLU A 167 6.88 -8.58 -10.77
C GLU A 167 6.12 -8.89 -12.06
N VAL A 168 6.43 -8.18 -13.14
CA VAL A 168 5.98 -8.54 -14.49
C VAL A 168 6.97 -9.52 -15.09
N ALA A 169 6.56 -10.77 -15.31
CA ALA A 169 7.38 -11.73 -16.04
C ALA A 169 7.29 -11.48 -17.54
N GLY A 170 8.40 -11.69 -18.25
CA GLY A 170 8.49 -11.51 -19.69
C GLY A 170 8.59 -10.04 -20.11
N ARG A 171 7.71 -9.60 -21.01
CA ARG A 171 7.74 -8.24 -21.53
C ARG A 171 7.31 -7.23 -20.47
N GLN A 172 8.07 -6.15 -20.33
CA GLN A 172 7.74 -5.02 -19.48
C GLN A 172 6.38 -4.42 -19.86
N ALA A 173 5.59 -4.02 -18.85
CA ALA A 173 4.28 -3.40 -19.02
C ALA A 173 3.99 -2.38 -17.91
N ASP A 174 3.09 -1.44 -18.19
CA ASP A 174 2.53 -0.57 -17.15
C ASP A 174 1.60 -1.38 -16.24
N ILE A 175 1.65 -1.14 -14.94
CA ILE A 175 0.78 -1.78 -13.95
C ILE A 175 -0.24 -0.77 -13.44
N ILE A 176 -1.51 -1.15 -13.48
CA ILE A 176 -2.59 -0.40 -12.86
C ILE A 176 -3.31 -1.32 -11.87
N ILE A 177 -3.42 -0.87 -10.63
CA ILE A 177 -4.20 -1.53 -9.59
C ILE A 177 -5.34 -0.60 -9.21
N ALA A 178 -6.58 -1.05 -9.46
CA ALA A 178 -7.80 -0.28 -9.21
C ALA A 178 -8.65 -0.99 -8.16
N ASN A 179 -8.84 -0.36 -6.99
CA ASN A 179 -9.72 -0.86 -5.95
C ASN A 179 -10.49 0.28 -5.28
N PRO A 180 -11.80 0.46 -5.60
CA PRO A 180 -12.62 1.51 -5.00
C PRO A 180 -12.77 1.43 -3.46
N ALA A 181 -12.53 0.27 -2.86
CA ALA A 181 -12.56 0.09 -1.41
C ALA A 181 -11.31 0.66 -0.72
N GLY A 182 -10.21 0.81 -1.44
CA GLY A 182 -8.94 1.34 -0.95
C GLY A 182 -7.75 0.44 -1.26
N ILE A 183 -6.56 0.97 -1.06
CA ILE A 183 -5.29 0.25 -1.26
C ILE A 183 -4.36 0.61 -0.11
N THR A 184 -3.77 -0.38 0.52
CA THR A 184 -2.72 -0.19 1.52
C THR A 184 -1.43 -0.83 1.02
N CYS A 185 -0.35 -0.07 1.04
CA CYS A 185 1.00 -0.50 0.70
C CYS A 185 1.85 -0.54 1.98
N ASP A 186 2.34 -1.74 2.34
CA ASP A 186 3.26 -1.99 3.43
C ASP A 186 4.46 -2.82 2.93
N GLY A 187 5.41 -2.15 2.31
CA GLY A 187 6.56 -2.78 1.65
C GLY A 187 6.27 -3.19 0.20
N CYS A 188 5.35 -2.54 -0.45
CA CYS A 188 5.07 -2.77 -1.85
C CYS A 188 6.11 -2.13 -2.77
N GLY A 189 6.30 -2.75 -3.93
CA GLY A 189 7.14 -2.24 -5.00
C GLY A 189 6.89 -3.02 -6.29
N PHE A 190 7.55 -2.61 -7.36
CA PHE A 190 7.28 -3.15 -8.68
C PHE A 190 8.58 -3.53 -9.40
N ILE A 191 8.57 -4.67 -10.08
CA ILE A 191 9.71 -5.17 -10.86
C ILE A 191 9.28 -5.32 -12.31
N ASN A 192 10.12 -4.87 -13.23
CA ASN A 192 9.88 -4.90 -14.68
C ASN A 192 8.58 -4.21 -15.10
N ALA A 193 8.17 -3.18 -14.33
CA ALA A 193 7.10 -2.26 -14.71
C ALA A 193 7.71 -0.94 -15.19
N ASN A 194 7.09 -0.33 -16.20
CA ASN A 194 7.52 0.97 -16.73
C ASN A 194 6.86 2.13 -15.95
N ARG A 195 5.55 2.07 -15.83
CA ARG A 195 4.72 3.01 -15.06
C ARG A 195 3.83 2.24 -14.10
N THR A 196 3.48 2.87 -12.99
CA THR A 196 2.56 2.29 -12.01
C THR A 196 1.51 3.30 -11.61
N ALA A 197 0.25 2.89 -11.64
CA ALA A 197 -0.87 3.66 -11.12
C ALA A 197 -1.63 2.85 -10.07
N LEU A 198 -1.78 3.40 -8.87
CA LEU A 198 -2.69 2.91 -7.85
C LEU A 198 -3.90 3.83 -7.82
N THR A 199 -5.09 3.28 -7.95
CA THR A 199 -6.30 4.10 -7.98
C THR A 199 -7.44 3.50 -7.17
N THR A 200 -8.20 4.37 -6.51
CA THR A 200 -9.51 4.02 -5.96
C THR A 200 -10.66 4.37 -6.93
N GLY A 201 -10.32 4.80 -8.14
CA GLY A 201 -11.27 5.06 -9.20
C GLY A 201 -11.71 3.78 -9.91
N GLN A 202 -12.96 3.78 -10.37
CA GLN A 202 -13.41 2.80 -11.36
C GLN A 202 -12.76 3.12 -12.70
N VAL A 203 -12.20 2.10 -13.35
CA VAL A 203 -11.53 2.27 -14.64
C VAL A 203 -12.54 2.12 -15.78
N GLN A 204 -12.61 3.12 -16.62
CA GLN A 204 -13.45 3.11 -17.81
C GLN A 204 -12.59 2.85 -19.06
N LEU A 205 -13.04 1.93 -19.88
CA LEU A 205 -12.39 1.60 -21.15
C LEU A 205 -13.26 2.07 -22.33
N SER A 206 -12.59 2.57 -23.38
CA SER A 206 -13.19 2.84 -24.68
C SER A 206 -12.28 2.23 -25.75
N ASP A 207 -12.85 1.47 -26.66
CA ASP A 207 -12.13 0.78 -27.76
C ASP A 207 -10.95 -0.06 -27.27
N GLY A 208 -11.10 -0.67 -26.08
CA GLY A 208 -10.08 -1.50 -25.47
C GLY A 208 -8.89 -0.74 -24.89
N GLN A 209 -8.96 0.59 -24.80
CA GLN A 209 -8.02 1.48 -24.12
C GLN A 209 -8.62 2.00 -22.82
N ILE A 210 -7.77 2.33 -21.85
CA ILE A 210 -8.22 3.05 -20.66
C ILE A 210 -8.51 4.49 -21.06
N SER A 211 -9.74 4.91 -20.82
CA SER A 211 -10.19 6.28 -21.15
C SER A 211 -10.12 7.18 -19.91
N HIS A 212 -10.71 6.75 -18.80
CA HIS A 212 -10.83 7.56 -17.59
C HIS A 212 -10.72 6.73 -16.32
N TYR A 213 -10.35 7.41 -15.22
CA TYR A 213 -10.46 6.94 -13.85
C TYR A 213 -11.55 7.76 -13.14
N ALA A 214 -12.64 7.12 -12.73
CA ALA A 214 -13.73 7.78 -12.01
C ALA A 214 -13.54 7.59 -10.50
N VAL A 215 -12.86 8.51 -9.85
CA VAL A 215 -12.58 8.49 -8.41
C VAL A 215 -13.74 9.12 -7.66
N GLN A 216 -14.40 8.37 -6.77
CA GLN A 216 -15.50 8.86 -5.95
C GLN A 216 -15.25 8.69 -4.45
N GLN A 217 -14.49 7.66 -4.08
CA GLN A 217 -14.26 7.25 -2.69
C GLN A 217 -12.90 6.57 -2.54
N GLY A 218 -12.63 6.03 -1.37
CA GLY A 218 -11.46 5.22 -1.07
C GLY A 218 -10.23 6.03 -0.69
N VAL A 219 -9.33 5.36 0.01
CA VAL A 219 -8.07 5.92 0.51
C VAL A 219 -6.92 5.02 0.08
N ILE A 220 -5.84 5.63 -0.43
CA ILE A 220 -4.57 4.94 -0.59
C ILE A 220 -3.71 5.25 0.64
N ARG A 221 -3.14 4.20 1.26
CA ARG A 221 -2.25 4.32 2.42
C ARG A 221 -0.88 3.76 2.09
N VAL A 222 0.16 4.46 2.53
CA VAL A 222 1.55 3.96 2.53
C VAL A 222 1.98 3.88 3.98
N GLU A 223 2.20 2.66 4.46
CA GLU A 223 2.41 2.36 5.89
C GLU A 223 3.60 1.41 6.07
N GLY A 224 3.98 1.14 7.32
CA GLY A 224 4.94 0.13 7.69
C GLY A 224 6.28 0.27 6.98
N LYS A 225 6.57 -0.64 6.05
CA LYS A 225 7.82 -0.66 5.28
C LYS A 225 7.83 0.33 4.10
N GLY A 226 6.69 0.98 3.84
CA GLY A 226 6.59 1.98 2.79
C GLY A 226 6.37 1.42 1.39
N MET A 227 6.73 2.22 0.39
CA MET A 227 6.60 1.92 -1.03
C MET A 227 7.90 2.24 -1.77
N ASP A 228 8.43 1.28 -2.51
CA ASP A 228 9.57 1.48 -3.43
C ASP A 228 9.13 1.39 -4.88
N SER A 229 9.10 2.54 -5.53
CA SER A 229 8.76 2.74 -6.93
C SER A 229 9.89 3.43 -7.70
N THR A 230 11.12 3.29 -7.24
CA THR A 230 12.30 3.96 -7.83
C THR A 230 12.70 3.39 -9.19
N ARG A 231 12.23 2.20 -9.53
CA ARG A 231 12.52 1.53 -10.81
C ARG A 231 11.55 1.93 -11.93
N GLN A 232 10.40 2.49 -11.59
CA GLN A 232 9.39 2.95 -12.53
C GLN A 232 9.69 4.38 -12.99
N ASP A 233 9.37 4.69 -14.24
CA ASP A 233 9.57 6.06 -14.77
C ASP A 233 8.58 7.04 -14.14
N SER A 234 7.36 6.57 -13.82
CA SER A 234 6.38 7.38 -13.08
C SER A 234 5.49 6.51 -12.17
N THR A 235 5.06 7.13 -11.10
CA THR A 235 4.13 6.56 -10.12
C THR A 235 2.98 7.53 -9.90
N GLU A 236 1.76 7.04 -10.07
CA GLU A 236 0.54 7.80 -9.93
C GLU A 236 -0.33 7.23 -8.81
N LEU A 237 -0.77 8.09 -7.89
CA LEU A 237 -1.76 7.75 -6.87
C LEU A 237 -3.02 8.57 -7.12
N LEU A 238 -4.12 7.91 -7.48
CA LEU A 238 -5.38 8.54 -7.87
C LEU A 238 -6.48 8.07 -6.90
N ALA A 239 -6.81 8.87 -5.89
CA ALA A 239 -7.74 8.48 -4.85
C ALA A 239 -8.54 9.65 -4.31
N ARG A 240 -9.60 9.40 -3.56
CA ARG A 240 -10.29 10.50 -2.87
C ARG A 240 -9.42 11.12 -1.80
N ALA A 241 -8.63 10.29 -1.09
CA ALA A 241 -7.63 10.76 -0.13
C ALA A 241 -6.39 9.85 -0.15
N VAL A 242 -5.25 10.39 0.25
CA VAL A 242 -3.98 9.66 0.36
C VAL A 242 -3.36 9.92 1.73
N LYS A 243 -2.90 8.84 2.41
CA LYS A 243 -2.20 8.91 3.69
C LYS A 243 -0.80 8.32 3.55
N ILE A 244 0.21 9.09 3.93
CA ILE A 244 1.62 8.70 3.87
C ILE A 244 2.17 8.64 5.29
N ASN A 245 2.18 7.44 5.85
CA ASN A 245 2.66 7.16 7.21
C ASN A 245 4.03 6.49 7.23
N ALA A 246 4.62 6.24 6.04
CA ALA A 246 5.94 5.66 5.87
C ALA A 246 6.63 6.28 4.65
N SER A 247 7.84 5.81 4.31
CA SER A 247 8.60 6.29 3.16
C SER A 247 7.98 5.83 1.83
N LEU A 248 7.73 6.77 0.93
CA LEU A 248 7.41 6.52 -0.48
C LEU A 248 8.57 7.04 -1.34
N GLN A 249 9.15 6.16 -2.14
CA GLN A 249 10.24 6.50 -3.04
C GLN A 249 9.82 6.26 -4.49
N ALA A 250 10.10 7.22 -5.38
CA ALA A 250 9.74 7.15 -6.80
C ALA A 250 10.74 7.95 -7.66
N LYS A 251 10.71 7.78 -8.99
CA LYS A 251 11.40 8.72 -9.89
C LYS A 251 10.57 9.98 -10.12
N ALA A 252 9.35 9.83 -10.58
CA ALA A 252 8.38 10.91 -10.70
C ALA A 252 7.09 10.49 -9.97
N LEU A 253 6.64 11.32 -9.03
CA LEU A 253 5.45 11.06 -8.22
C LEU A 253 4.37 12.07 -8.54
N SER A 254 3.19 11.57 -8.91
CA SER A 254 1.97 12.37 -9.07
C SER A 254 0.88 11.83 -8.16
N ILE A 255 0.29 12.69 -7.36
CA ILE A 255 -0.85 12.36 -6.50
C ILE A 255 -2.01 13.29 -6.85
N THR A 256 -3.13 12.72 -7.30
CA THR A 256 -4.36 13.48 -7.55
C THR A 256 -5.45 12.96 -6.63
N THR A 257 -6.02 13.86 -5.83
CA THR A 257 -7.04 13.51 -4.83
C THR A 257 -8.32 14.30 -5.02
N GLY A 258 -9.41 13.74 -4.49
CA GLY A 258 -10.75 14.31 -4.57
C GLY A 258 -11.70 13.46 -5.42
N GLN A 259 -12.95 13.89 -5.51
CA GLN A 259 -13.94 13.27 -6.40
C GLN A 259 -13.74 13.79 -7.82
N ASN A 260 -13.17 12.94 -8.68
CA ASN A 260 -12.69 13.34 -10.00
C ASN A 260 -13.00 12.30 -11.07
N THR A 261 -13.17 12.78 -12.29
CA THR A 261 -12.93 11.99 -13.50
C THR A 261 -11.59 12.45 -14.08
N ILE A 262 -10.66 11.53 -14.24
CA ILE A 262 -9.30 11.81 -14.70
C ILE A 262 -9.11 11.13 -16.06
N ASP A 263 -8.84 11.91 -17.11
CA ASP A 263 -8.51 11.36 -18.43
C ASP A 263 -7.16 10.62 -18.38
N ALA A 264 -7.15 9.36 -18.78
CA ALA A 264 -5.97 8.49 -18.67
C ALA A 264 -4.86 8.84 -19.68
N ARG A 265 -5.15 9.64 -20.74
CA ARG A 265 -4.21 9.96 -21.81
C ARG A 265 -3.44 11.25 -21.54
N ASN A 266 -4.12 12.28 -21.03
CA ASN A 266 -3.54 13.61 -20.83
C ASN A 266 -3.50 14.03 -19.35
N GLY A 267 -4.09 13.25 -18.42
CA GLY A 267 -4.15 13.58 -17.00
C GLY A 267 -5.09 14.75 -16.68
N GLU A 268 -5.97 15.14 -17.61
CA GLU A 268 -6.96 16.19 -17.37
C GLU A 268 -7.94 15.76 -16.28
N VAL A 269 -8.20 16.66 -15.34
CA VAL A 269 -9.03 16.39 -14.16
C VAL A 269 -10.31 17.20 -14.23
N THR A 270 -11.43 16.49 -14.32
CA THR A 270 -12.77 17.05 -14.18
C THR A 270 -13.29 16.76 -12.78
N VAL A 271 -13.50 17.81 -12.00
CA VAL A 271 -14.02 17.68 -10.63
C VAL A 271 -15.47 17.23 -10.66
N GLN A 272 -15.77 16.19 -9.87
CA GLN A 272 -17.12 15.68 -9.68
C GLN A 272 -17.59 16.06 -8.28
N THR A 273 -18.62 16.89 -8.18
CA THR A 273 -19.21 17.21 -6.88
C THR A 273 -20.40 16.29 -6.64
N ARG A 274 -20.29 15.43 -5.62
CA ARG A 274 -21.40 14.61 -5.16
C ARG A 274 -21.88 15.14 -3.83
N GLU A 275 -23.09 15.67 -3.80
CA GLU A 275 -23.72 16.13 -2.57
C GLU A 275 -23.96 14.97 -1.59
N GLY A 276 -23.83 15.25 -0.29
CA GLY A 276 -24.14 14.28 0.78
C GLY A 276 -23.04 13.24 1.08
N SER A 277 -21.89 13.27 0.41
CA SER A 277 -20.79 12.38 0.76
C SER A 277 -19.94 12.99 1.88
N GLU A 278 -19.65 12.20 2.92
CA GLU A 278 -18.73 12.61 3.99
C GLU A 278 -17.36 12.97 3.39
N ARG A 279 -16.87 14.18 3.73
CA ARG A 279 -15.58 14.67 3.20
C ARG A 279 -14.43 14.10 4.01
N PRO A 280 -13.31 13.73 3.37
CA PRO A 280 -12.11 13.37 4.10
C PRO A 280 -11.56 14.59 4.85
N GLN A 281 -10.92 14.35 5.99
CA GLN A 281 -10.28 15.41 6.77
C GLN A 281 -9.19 16.12 5.96
N PHE A 282 -8.38 15.33 5.24
CA PHE A 282 -7.34 15.82 4.33
C PHE A 282 -7.39 15.09 2.99
N ALA A 283 -7.08 15.80 1.95
CA ALA A 283 -6.84 15.26 0.62
C ALA A 283 -5.55 14.42 0.59
N VAL A 284 -4.48 14.99 1.13
CA VAL A 284 -3.20 14.32 1.37
C VAL A 284 -2.78 14.59 2.80
N ASP A 285 -2.48 13.53 3.53
CA ASP A 285 -2.00 13.57 4.91
C ASP A 285 -0.65 12.85 5.01
N VAL A 286 0.41 13.61 5.26
CA VAL A 286 1.77 13.09 5.47
C VAL A 286 2.10 13.21 6.95
N SER A 287 2.16 12.08 7.64
CA SER A 287 2.47 12.03 9.07
C SER A 287 3.94 12.39 9.34
N LEU A 288 4.28 12.60 10.60
CA LEU A 288 5.65 12.90 11.03
C LEU A 288 6.68 11.82 10.60
N LEU A 289 6.25 10.56 10.57
CA LEU A 289 7.08 9.44 10.13
C LEU A 289 7.00 9.20 8.61
N GLY A 290 6.05 9.86 7.94
CA GLY A 290 5.85 9.78 6.51
C GLY A 290 6.87 10.60 5.73
N GLY A 291 7.13 10.17 4.51
CA GLY A 291 7.97 10.94 3.60
C GLY A 291 7.78 10.53 2.16
N MET A 292 7.92 11.49 1.26
CA MET A 292 7.90 11.28 -0.18
C MET A 292 9.22 11.77 -0.78
N TYR A 293 9.89 10.88 -1.49
CA TYR A 293 11.20 11.15 -2.09
C TYR A 293 11.15 10.78 -3.56
N ALA A 294 11.34 11.77 -4.43
CA ALA A 294 11.33 11.56 -5.88
C ALA A 294 12.27 12.57 -6.58
N ASN A 295 12.40 12.47 -7.89
CA ASN A 295 13.02 13.53 -8.66
C ASN A 295 12.06 14.73 -8.81
N LYS A 296 10.77 14.45 -8.98
CA LYS A 296 9.70 15.44 -9.06
C LYS A 296 8.48 14.95 -8.27
N ILE A 297 7.84 15.85 -7.53
CA ILE A 297 6.63 15.57 -6.75
C ILE A 297 5.53 16.56 -7.15
N MET A 298 4.39 16.02 -7.56
CA MET A 298 3.19 16.80 -7.89
C MET A 298 2.01 16.30 -7.05
N LEU A 299 1.44 17.17 -6.22
CA LEU A 299 0.26 16.91 -5.40
C LEU A 299 -0.87 17.84 -5.85
N ARG A 300 -2.02 17.26 -6.21
CA ARG A 300 -3.22 17.98 -6.61
C ARG A 300 -4.42 17.53 -5.78
N GLY A 301 -4.90 18.37 -4.87
CA GLY A 301 -6.16 18.20 -4.14
C GLY A 301 -7.25 19.04 -4.78
N THR A 302 -8.31 18.42 -5.29
CA THR A 302 -9.34 19.09 -6.11
C THR A 302 -10.65 19.33 -5.38
N GLU A 303 -10.89 18.63 -4.26
CA GLU A 303 -12.14 18.72 -3.51
C GLU A 303 -12.18 20.02 -2.68
N SER A 304 -13.19 20.85 -2.91
CA SER A 304 -13.33 22.14 -2.24
C SER A 304 -13.39 22.01 -0.73
N GLY A 305 -12.58 22.80 -0.03
CA GLY A 305 -12.48 22.83 1.44
C GLY A 305 -11.66 21.68 2.03
N VAL A 306 -11.21 20.70 1.23
CA VAL A 306 -10.36 19.58 1.69
C VAL A 306 -8.89 19.95 1.48
N GLY A 307 -8.14 20.05 2.56
CA GLY A 307 -6.76 20.57 2.56
C GLY A 307 -5.68 19.49 2.44
N VAL A 308 -4.44 19.95 2.44
CA VAL A 308 -3.24 19.12 2.51
C VAL A 308 -2.54 19.35 3.85
N HIS A 309 -2.19 18.28 4.53
CA HIS A 309 -1.39 18.29 5.75
C HIS A 309 -0.05 17.58 5.50
N ASN A 310 1.04 18.29 5.82
CA ASN A 310 2.38 17.72 5.75
C ASN A 310 3.14 17.99 7.05
N ALA A 311 3.27 16.94 7.88
CA ALA A 311 4.15 16.94 9.05
C ALA A 311 5.46 16.16 8.81
N GLY A 312 5.58 15.46 7.70
CA GLY A 312 6.74 14.65 7.30
C GLY A 312 7.70 15.37 6.34
N THR A 313 8.39 14.59 5.53
CA THR A 313 9.39 15.10 4.59
C THR A 313 8.94 14.91 3.14
N LEU A 314 9.02 15.96 2.33
CA LEU A 314 8.89 15.90 0.88
C LEU A 314 10.21 16.37 0.25
N GLY A 315 10.85 15.48 -0.50
CA GLY A 315 12.15 15.74 -1.13
C GLY A 315 12.15 15.49 -2.62
N ALA A 316 12.32 16.55 -3.45
CA ALA A 316 12.51 16.44 -4.89
C ALA A 316 14.01 16.59 -5.24
N ALA A 317 14.66 15.46 -5.56
CA ALA A 317 16.11 15.39 -5.71
C ALA A 317 16.65 16.02 -6.99
N ALA A 318 15.87 16.05 -8.08
CA ALA A 318 16.31 16.52 -9.39
C ALA A 318 15.29 17.44 -10.10
N GLY A 319 14.33 17.98 -9.37
CA GLY A 319 13.29 18.80 -9.95
C GLY A 319 12.52 19.61 -8.91
N GLU A 320 11.23 19.66 -9.06
CA GLU A 320 10.32 20.53 -8.32
C GLU A 320 9.37 19.78 -7.40
N VAL A 321 8.88 20.47 -6.37
CA VAL A 321 7.71 20.10 -5.58
C VAL A 321 6.59 21.08 -5.92
N MET A 322 5.49 20.56 -6.42
CA MET A 322 4.28 21.33 -6.70
C MET A 322 3.12 20.79 -5.86
N ILE A 323 2.50 21.67 -5.07
CA ILE A 323 1.31 21.33 -4.26
C ILE A 323 0.20 22.32 -4.61
N THR A 324 -0.93 21.79 -5.08
CA THR A 324 -2.15 22.58 -5.31
C THR A 324 -3.29 21.96 -4.53
N THR A 325 -4.03 22.76 -3.75
CA THR A 325 -5.18 22.29 -2.98
C THR A 325 -6.32 23.28 -2.98
N GLN A 326 -7.56 22.78 -2.99
CA GLN A 326 -8.77 23.57 -2.87
C GLN A 326 -9.21 23.79 -1.41
N GLY A 327 -8.37 23.43 -0.45
CA GLY A 327 -8.57 23.65 0.99
C GLY A 327 -7.33 24.29 1.64
N THR A 328 -7.20 24.16 2.94
CA THR A 328 -6.07 24.68 3.71
C THR A 328 -4.82 23.84 3.49
N LEU A 329 -3.67 24.48 3.24
CA LEU A 329 -2.37 23.84 3.26
C LEU A 329 -1.69 24.05 4.62
N THR A 330 -1.52 22.97 5.37
CA THR A 330 -0.79 22.99 6.65
C THR A 330 0.53 22.26 6.51
N HIS A 331 1.63 22.95 6.77
CA HIS A 331 2.98 22.39 6.70
C HIS A 331 3.74 22.62 8.01
N SER A 332 4.20 21.53 8.61
CA SER A 332 5.02 21.57 9.84
C SER A 332 6.31 20.73 9.74
N GLY A 333 6.48 19.99 8.65
CA GLY A 333 7.62 19.11 8.39
C GLY A 333 8.73 19.78 7.56
N HIS A 334 9.30 19.01 6.62
CA HIS A 334 10.36 19.46 5.73
C HIS A 334 9.94 19.37 4.25
N LEU A 335 10.16 20.42 3.52
CA LEU A 335 9.91 20.53 2.09
C LEU A 335 11.21 20.97 1.41
N GLN A 336 11.75 20.12 0.54
CA GLN A 336 13.02 20.40 -0.15
C GLN A 336 12.90 20.06 -1.63
N ALA A 337 13.40 20.93 -2.48
CA ALA A 337 13.53 20.68 -3.91
C ALA A 337 14.86 21.21 -4.45
N SER A 338 15.44 20.49 -5.40
CA SER A 338 16.66 20.96 -6.08
C SER A 338 16.40 22.12 -7.04
N GLN A 339 15.17 22.30 -7.48
CA GLN A 339 14.75 23.41 -8.34
C GLN A 339 13.66 24.24 -7.65
N HIS A 340 12.41 24.12 -8.08
CA HIS A 340 11.34 25.01 -7.65
C HIS A 340 10.44 24.35 -6.61
N ILE A 341 9.88 25.16 -5.72
CA ILE A 341 8.76 24.77 -4.86
C ILE A 341 7.60 25.72 -5.17
N GLN A 342 6.49 25.15 -5.60
CA GLN A 342 5.26 25.89 -5.84
C GLN A 342 4.16 25.34 -4.92
N LEU A 343 3.64 26.21 -4.05
CA LEU A 343 2.54 25.89 -3.15
C LEU A 343 1.37 26.80 -3.49
N SER A 344 0.22 26.21 -3.82
CA SER A 344 -1.02 26.92 -4.10
C SER A 344 -2.17 26.36 -3.29
N SER A 345 -2.89 27.23 -2.61
CA SER A 345 -4.01 26.86 -1.73
C SER A 345 -5.17 27.83 -1.94
N ALA A 346 -6.37 27.31 -2.21
CA ALA A 346 -7.58 28.13 -2.26
C ALA A 346 -8.09 28.53 -0.85
N GLY A 347 -7.59 27.85 0.19
CA GLY A 347 -7.82 28.20 1.59
C GLY A 347 -6.60 28.87 2.21
N LYS A 348 -6.47 28.75 3.53
CA LYS A 348 -5.33 29.31 4.26
C LYS A 348 -4.07 28.48 4.02
N MET A 349 -2.91 29.14 3.98
CA MET A 349 -1.61 28.51 4.01
C MET A 349 -0.96 28.75 5.38
N LEU A 350 -0.69 27.65 6.09
CA LEU A 350 -0.08 27.66 7.43
C LEU A 350 1.23 26.87 7.37
N SER A 351 2.36 27.56 7.51
CA SER A 351 3.67 26.90 7.54
C SER A 351 4.41 27.21 8.84
N ARG A 352 4.84 26.13 9.52
CA ARG A 352 5.72 26.17 10.69
C ARG A 352 6.96 25.31 10.45
N GLY A 353 7.00 24.60 9.31
CA GLY A 353 8.09 23.74 8.91
C GLY A 353 9.16 24.45 8.09
N THR A 354 10.09 23.68 7.59
CA THR A 354 11.18 24.16 6.72
C THR A 354 10.78 24.02 5.26
N ILE A 355 10.98 25.06 4.46
CA ILE A 355 10.81 25.05 3.01
C ILE A 355 12.14 25.51 2.37
N ALA A 356 12.76 24.67 1.56
CA ALA A 356 14.06 24.92 0.96
C ALA A 356 14.04 24.59 -0.55
N ALA A 357 13.92 25.63 -1.37
CA ALA A 357 14.06 25.53 -2.83
C ALA A 357 15.52 25.78 -3.25
N GLY A 358 15.97 25.11 -4.32
CA GLY A 358 17.34 25.24 -4.81
C GLY A 358 18.39 24.50 -3.97
N ILE A 359 17.98 23.47 -3.22
CA ILE A 359 18.87 22.64 -2.41
C ILE A 359 18.92 21.24 -3.01
N THR A 360 20.10 20.80 -3.41
CA THR A 360 20.35 19.46 -3.94
C THR A 360 20.36 18.42 -2.80
N ARG A 361 20.29 17.14 -3.14
CA ARG A 361 20.24 16.04 -2.16
C ARG A 361 21.47 16.01 -1.24
N ASP A 362 22.62 16.44 -1.70
CA ASP A 362 23.89 16.56 -0.95
C ASP A 362 24.01 17.89 -0.16
N GLY A 363 22.92 18.68 -0.09
CA GLY A 363 22.87 19.91 0.70
C GLY A 363 23.52 21.12 0.05
N LYS A 364 23.95 21.02 -1.22
CA LYS A 364 24.50 22.17 -1.94
C LYS A 364 23.40 23.05 -2.52
N THR A 365 23.66 24.35 -2.60
CA THR A 365 22.74 25.30 -3.23
C THR A 365 22.81 25.18 -4.75
N SER A 366 21.61 25.12 -5.38
CA SER A 366 21.45 25.30 -6.83
C SER A 366 21.20 26.79 -7.14
N GLN A 367 21.73 27.30 -8.23
CA GLN A 367 21.53 28.71 -8.60
C GLN A 367 20.11 29.04 -9.11
N THR A 368 19.22 28.04 -9.26
CA THR A 368 17.93 28.19 -9.95
C THR A 368 16.71 27.88 -9.07
N GLY A 369 16.86 27.87 -7.74
CA GLY A 369 15.75 27.58 -6.81
C GLY A 369 14.78 28.76 -6.69
N HIS A 370 13.50 28.54 -7.02
CA HIS A 370 12.44 29.51 -6.80
C HIS A 370 11.37 28.96 -5.85
N LEU A 371 10.89 29.80 -4.97
CA LEU A 371 9.75 29.52 -4.09
C LEU A 371 8.58 30.41 -4.49
N LEU A 372 7.46 29.78 -4.91
CA LEU A 372 6.22 30.46 -5.23
C LEU A 372 5.12 30.02 -4.25
N LEU A 373 4.54 30.97 -3.53
CA LEU A 373 3.46 30.76 -2.60
C LEU A 373 2.24 31.56 -3.06
N THR A 374 1.09 30.90 -3.20
CA THR A 374 -0.19 31.51 -3.61
C THR A 374 -1.31 31.01 -2.70
N SER A 375 -2.05 31.91 -2.08
CA SER A 375 -3.21 31.62 -1.24
C SER A 375 -4.34 32.61 -1.49
#